data_667e9a8811fbbc0a99617122285ad2ad
#
_entry.id   667e9a8811fbbc0a99617122285ad2ad
#
_cell.length_a   1.000
_cell.length_b   1.000
_cell.length_c   1.000
_cell.angle_alpha   90.00
_cell.angle_beta   90.00
_cell.angle_gamma   90.00
#
_symmetry.space_group_name_H-M   'P 1'
#
loop_
_entity.id
_entity.type
_entity.pdbx_description
1 polymer ?
#
loop_
_entity_poly.entity_id
_entity_poly.type
_entity_poly.pdbx_seq_one_letter_code
_entity_poly.pdbx_strand_id
1 'polypeptide(L)'
;ITLSLRSVEENQIKYTEISVSDTGHGIDAEALPHIFDRYYQAKSKYQASGSGIGLALVKGLSELHEGILKVESTVDTGTTFTLRLLTENTYPNAIHAQHDMEKKPMDAEETTITDTPTENHPIVLVVEDNTDIREYIRSSFTELYEVITAKDGKEGWELAQARIPNIIVSDIMMPVMNGIVMCRKLKEDLRTSHIPIILLTAKDSLQDKEEGYQVGADSYLTKPFSATLLHSRIHNLLESRKLLAERFNTNSILIDKRAAVTESMNKLDNEFLEKINKLIEDRLSSEKIDIGYLSDAMCMSNSTLYRKMKALTGLSTNEYIRKIKMQYAERLLLEGKYNISEVAFKVGINSTVYFRQCFK
;
A
#
# COMPACT_ATOMS: atom_id res chain seq x y z
N ILE A 1 38.80 -1.78 1.92
CA ILE A 1 37.82 -2.58 2.69
C ILE A 1 37.79 -3.98 2.07
N THR A 2 37.86 -5.00 2.92
CA THR A 2 37.77 -6.40 2.51
C THR A 2 36.57 -7.05 3.21
N LEU A 3 35.73 -7.71 2.40
CA LEU A 3 34.60 -8.52 2.90
C LEU A 3 34.95 -9.99 2.71
N SER A 4 34.81 -10.80 3.75
CA SER A 4 35.03 -12.25 3.70
C SER A 4 33.82 -12.99 4.27
N LEU A 5 33.53 -14.16 3.67
CA LEU A 5 32.46 -15.06 4.09
C LEU A 5 33.07 -16.46 4.21
N ARG A 6 32.90 -17.11 5.37
CA ARG A 6 33.37 -18.50 5.58
C ARG A 6 32.44 -19.28 6.50
N SER A 7 32.42 -20.59 6.34
CA SER A 7 31.79 -21.49 7.31
C SER A 7 32.78 -21.87 8.40
N VAL A 8 32.35 -21.78 9.64
CA VAL A 8 33.15 -22.10 10.83
C VAL A 8 32.37 -23.08 11.69
N GLU A 9 33.03 -24.12 12.19
CA GLU A 9 32.43 -25.06 13.12
C GLU A 9 33.14 -24.94 14.49
N GLU A 10 32.35 -24.66 15.54
CA GLU A 10 32.83 -24.53 16.90
C GLU A 10 31.87 -25.29 17.83
N ASN A 11 32.42 -26.21 18.65
CA ASN A 11 31.62 -27.04 19.57
C ASN A 11 30.44 -27.80 18.90
N GLN A 12 30.67 -28.34 17.69
CA GLN A 12 29.69 -29.04 16.90
C GLN A 12 28.54 -28.15 16.36
N ILE A 13 28.65 -26.83 16.48
CA ILE A 13 27.74 -25.87 15.95
C ILE A 13 28.37 -25.20 14.73
N LYS A 14 27.62 -25.15 13.61
CA LYS A 14 28.08 -24.53 12.37
C LYS A 14 27.61 -23.08 12.31
N TYR A 15 28.53 -22.19 12.04
CA TYR A 15 28.30 -20.76 11.86
C TYR A 15 28.68 -20.33 10.46
N THR A 16 27.91 -19.42 9.91
CA THR A 16 28.32 -18.56 8.80
C THR A 16 28.98 -17.32 9.39
N GLU A 17 30.28 -17.16 9.15
CA GLU A 17 31.04 -16.01 9.60
C GLU A 17 31.20 -14.99 8.47
N ILE A 18 30.76 -13.77 8.73
CA ILE A 18 30.92 -12.61 7.85
C ILE A 18 31.90 -11.67 8.52
N SER A 19 32.99 -11.32 7.83
CA SER A 19 33.99 -10.41 8.34
C SER A 19 34.20 -9.22 7.40
N VAL A 20 34.15 -8.02 7.95
CA VAL A 20 34.41 -6.75 7.25
C VAL A 20 35.64 -6.12 7.88
N SER A 21 36.70 -5.94 7.09
CA SER A 21 37.98 -5.37 7.52
C SER A 21 38.31 -4.13 6.71
N ASP A 22 38.74 -3.09 7.37
CA ASP A 22 39.31 -1.89 6.76
C ASP A 22 40.74 -1.63 7.23
N THR A 23 41.46 -0.81 6.48
CA THR A 23 42.80 -0.31 6.76
C THR A 23 42.76 1.18 7.14
N GLY A 24 41.71 1.60 7.84
CA GLY A 24 41.53 2.97 8.32
C GLY A 24 42.35 3.29 9.56
N HIS A 25 42.02 4.39 10.20
CA HIS A 25 42.71 4.89 11.38
C HIS A 25 42.46 4.06 12.65
N GLY A 26 41.60 3.02 12.58
CA GLY A 26 41.26 2.20 13.74
C GLY A 26 40.40 2.93 14.77
N ILE A 27 40.15 2.27 15.90
CA ILE A 27 39.34 2.73 17.01
C ILE A 27 40.18 2.66 18.30
N ASP A 28 40.14 3.73 19.09
CA ASP A 28 40.83 3.79 20.38
C ASP A 28 40.29 2.72 21.35
N ALA A 29 41.18 2.13 22.14
CA ALA A 29 40.83 1.10 23.11
C ALA A 29 39.80 1.58 24.15
N GLU A 30 39.80 2.89 24.48
CA GLU A 30 38.80 3.50 25.38
C GLU A 30 37.44 3.62 24.72
N ALA A 31 37.36 3.77 23.39
CA ALA A 31 36.15 3.90 22.64
C ALA A 31 35.50 2.54 22.32
N LEU A 32 36.28 1.46 22.16
CA LEU A 32 35.81 0.13 21.77
C LEU A 32 34.60 -0.38 22.58
N PRO A 33 34.53 -0.25 23.92
CA PRO A 33 33.37 -0.71 24.69
C PRO A 33 32.06 0.05 24.36
N HIS A 34 32.18 1.26 23.85
CA HIS A 34 31.07 2.20 23.65
C HIS A 34 30.58 2.33 22.21
N ILE A 35 31.29 1.77 21.23
CA ILE A 35 30.96 1.93 19.81
C ILE A 35 29.57 1.39 19.45
N PHE A 36 29.02 0.49 20.26
CA PHE A 36 27.68 -0.08 20.09
C PHE A 36 26.60 0.66 20.90
N ASP A 37 26.96 1.69 21.68
CA ASP A 37 26.00 2.49 22.42
C ASP A 37 25.25 3.43 21.46
N ARG A 38 23.95 3.62 21.68
CA ARG A 38 23.14 4.52 20.84
C ARG A 38 23.62 5.95 20.98
N TYR A 39 23.79 6.62 19.85
CA TYR A 39 24.24 8.02 19.72
C TYR A 39 25.70 8.24 20.15
N TYR A 40 26.45 7.18 20.42
CA TYR A 40 27.87 7.31 20.71
C TYR A 40 28.67 7.66 19.44
N GLN A 41 29.55 8.64 19.57
CA GLN A 41 30.50 9.05 18.54
C GLN A 41 31.86 9.24 19.23
N ALA A 42 32.86 8.53 18.78
CA ALA A 42 34.23 8.71 19.26
C ALA A 42 34.71 10.13 18.88
N LYS A 43 35.35 10.85 19.79
CA LYS A 43 35.99 12.14 19.54
C LYS A 43 37.15 11.97 18.60
N SER A 44 36.93 12.04 17.29
CA SER A 44 37.99 11.97 16.28
C SER A 44 38.26 13.38 15.73
N LYS A 45 39.53 13.63 15.38
CA LYS A 45 39.93 14.86 14.68
C LYS A 45 39.28 15.02 13.29
N TYR A 46 38.70 13.99 12.77
CA TYR A 46 37.97 13.95 11.52
C TYR A 46 36.48 13.85 11.84
N GLN A 47 35.74 14.93 11.74
CA GLN A 47 34.28 14.95 11.89
C GLN A 47 33.65 14.10 10.78
N ALA A 48 33.45 12.83 11.03
CA ALA A 48 32.60 11.99 10.20
C ALA A 48 31.13 12.28 10.58
N SER A 49 30.36 12.75 9.63
CA SER A 49 28.91 12.96 9.77
C SER A 49 28.23 11.60 9.91
N GLY A 50 27.85 11.20 11.10
CA GLY A 50 27.12 9.97 11.37
C GLY A 50 26.14 10.15 12.52
N SER A 51 25.02 9.41 12.54
CA SER A 51 24.00 9.50 13.61
C SER A 51 24.36 8.74 14.89
N GLY A 52 25.46 7.97 14.94
CA GLY A 52 25.81 7.09 16.05
C GLY A 52 24.82 5.95 16.33
N ILE A 53 23.98 5.59 15.34
CA ILE A 53 22.91 4.59 15.48
C ILE A 53 23.28 3.28 14.75
N GLY A 54 24.10 3.35 13.70
CA GLY A 54 24.38 2.22 12.80
C GLY A 54 24.93 0.99 13.53
N LEU A 55 26.00 1.13 14.32
CA LEU A 55 26.60 0.01 15.06
C LEU A 55 25.69 -0.52 16.18
N ALA A 56 24.92 0.35 16.84
CA ALA A 56 23.91 -0.07 17.82
C ALA A 56 22.81 -0.92 17.18
N LEU A 57 22.42 -0.59 15.95
CA LEU A 57 21.45 -1.38 15.17
C LEU A 57 22.04 -2.73 14.77
N VAL A 58 23.28 -2.76 14.28
CA VAL A 58 23.98 -4.02 13.94
C VAL A 58 24.03 -4.95 15.15
N LYS A 59 24.38 -4.44 16.34
CA LYS A 59 24.37 -5.22 17.58
C LYS A 59 22.98 -5.76 17.91
N GLY A 60 21.94 -4.92 17.88
CA GLY A 60 20.57 -5.34 18.16
C GLY A 60 20.05 -6.38 17.19
N LEU A 61 20.34 -6.25 15.89
CA LEU A 61 19.98 -7.26 14.89
C LEU A 61 20.75 -8.57 15.10
N SER A 62 22.06 -8.49 15.44
CA SER A 62 22.85 -9.68 15.74
C SER A 62 22.28 -10.45 16.93
N GLU A 63 21.89 -9.75 17.99
CA GLU A 63 21.28 -10.35 19.19
C GLU A 63 19.92 -10.98 18.87
N LEU A 64 19.09 -10.35 18.04
CA LEU A 64 17.81 -10.91 17.59
C LEU A 64 17.98 -12.21 16.78
N HIS A 65 19.09 -12.35 16.07
CA HIS A 65 19.45 -13.55 15.32
C HIS A 65 20.33 -14.51 16.12
N GLU A 66 20.42 -14.35 17.44
CA GLU A 66 21.30 -15.17 18.32
C GLU A 66 22.74 -15.23 17.77
N GLY A 67 23.16 -14.19 17.05
CA GLY A 67 24.47 -14.08 16.43
C GLY A 67 25.51 -13.54 17.39
N ILE A 68 26.78 -13.82 17.08
CA ILE A 68 27.92 -13.35 17.84
C ILE A 68 28.63 -12.26 17.08
N LEU A 69 28.61 -11.02 17.59
CA LEU A 69 29.30 -9.87 17.00
C LEU A 69 30.59 -9.59 17.76
N LYS A 70 31.72 -9.54 17.04
CA LYS A 70 33.07 -9.19 17.58
C LYS A 70 33.64 -8.02 16.81
N VAL A 71 34.45 -7.22 17.46
CA VAL A 71 35.23 -6.14 16.86
C VAL A 71 36.68 -6.24 17.34
N GLU A 72 37.59 -6.12 16.40
CA GLU A 72 39.04 -6.02 16.65
C GLU A 72 39.54 -4.77 15.93
N SER A 73 40.21 -3.89 16.67
CA SER A 73 40.71 -2.65 16.08
C SER A 73 42.05 -2.27 16.72
N THR A 74 42.93 -1.75 15.87
CA THR A 74 44.23 -1.21 16.30
C THR A 74 44.37 0.19 15.64
N VAL A 75 44.72 1.17 16.45
CA VAL A 75 44.92 2.54 15.98
C VAL A 75 45.97 2.56 14.86
N ASP A 76 45.73 3.31 13.80
CA ASP A 76 46.56 3.44 12.60
C ASP A 76 46.78 2.15 11.79
N THR A 77 46.06 1.07 12.10
CA THR A 77 46.15 -0.20 11.38
C THR A 77 44.82 -0.55 10.68
N GLY A 78 43.69 -0.28 11.34
CA GLY A 78 42.36 -0.55 10.82
C GLY A 78 41.44 -1.25 11.80
N THR A 79 40.24 -1.61 11.33
CA THR A 79 39.19 -2.27 12.12
C THR A 79 38.65 -3.49 11.39
N THR A 80 38.36 -4.53 12.14
CA THR A 80 37.69 -5.74 11.65
C THR A 80 36.45 -6.01 12.50
N PHE A 81 35.28 -6.02 11.87
CA PHE A 81 34.03 -6.50 12.46
C PHE A 81 33.77 -7.92 11.99
N THR A 82 33.43 -8.81 12.92
CA THR A 82 33.13 -10.22 12.64
C THR A 82 31.76 -10.56 13.21
N LEU A 83 30.84 -10.97 12.34
CA LEU A 83 29.50 -11.45 12.68
C LEU A 83 29.41 -12.95 12.39
N ARG A 84 29.00 -13.74 13.38
CA ARG A 84 28.70 -15.17 13.24
C ARG A 84 27.24 -15.42 13.42
N LEU A 85 26.63 -16.05 12.45
CA LEU A 85 25.22 -16.47 12.45
C LEU A 85 25.17 -18.02 12.37
N LEU A 86 24.17 -18.62 13.03
CA LEU A 86 23.94 -20.06 12.92
C LEU A 86 23.62 -20.43 11.47
N THR A 87 24.33 -21.44 10.91
CA THR A 87 24.15 -21.86 9.52
C THR A 87 22.92 -22.74 9.36
N GLU A 88 22.60 -23.55 10.37
CA GLU A 88 21.40 -24.39 10.38
C GLU A 88 20.30 -23.58 11.05
N ASN A 89 19.15 -23.46 10.34
CA ASN A 89 18.01 -22.68 10.80
C ASN A 89 17.32 -23.37 11.98
N THR A 90 17.98 -23.33 13.14
CA THR A 90 17.52 -23.95 14.40
C THR A 90 16.75 -22.99 15.30
N TYR A 91 16.39 -21.80 14.78
CA TYR A 91 15.59 -20.83 15.54
C TYR A 91 14.19 -21.40 15.78
N PRO A 92 13.68 -21.43 17.04
CA PRO A 92 12.40 -22.05 17.37
C PRO A 92 11.19 -21.44 16.65
N ASN A 93 11.30 -20.19 16.21
CA ASN A 93 10.23 -19.42 15.56
C ASN A 93 10.53 -19.09 14.08
N ALA A 94 11.51 -19.78 13.47
CA ALA A 94 11.83 -19.53 12.08
C ALA A 94 10.74 -20.09 11.14
N ILE A 95 10.32 -19.28 10.18
CA ILE A 95 9.43 -19.72 9.10
C ILE A 95 10.25 -20.52 8.10
N HIS A 96 10.04 -21.82 8.06
CA HIS A 96 10.67 -22.71 7.07
C HIS A 96 9.85 -22.68 5.79
N ALA A 97 10.37 -22.07 4.72
CA ALA A 97 9.82 -22.23 3.38
C ALA A 97 10.14 -23.66 2.90
N GLN A 98 9.14 -24.54 2.83
CA GLN A 98 9.27 -25.82 2.16
C GLN A 98 9.43 -25.58 0.66
N HIS A 99 10.62 -25.85 0.15
CA HIS A 99 10.92 -25.85 -1.27
C HIS A 99 10.37 -27.14 -1.89
N ASP A 100 9.11 -27.13 -2.30
CA ASP A 100 8.61 -28.09 -3.29
C ASP A 100 8.76 -27.49 -4.69
N MET A 101 9.92 -27.74 -5.29
CA MET A 101 10.14 -27.50 -6.72
C MET A 101 9.57 -28.67 -7.52
N GLU A 102 8.33 -28.62 -7.93
CA GLU A 102 7.86 -29.36 -9.11
C GLU A 102 7.58 -28.36 -10.25
N LYS A 103 8.52 -28.34 -11.20
CA LYS A 103 8.35 -27.70 -12.51
C LYS A 103 7.37 -28.54 -13.35
N LYS A 104 6.22 -27.96 -13.69
CA LYS A 104 5.43 -28.40 -14.85
C LYS A 104 5.58 -27.43 -16.01
N PRO A 105 5.72 -27.90 -17.24
CA PRO A 105 5.86 -27.02 -18.41
C PRO A 105 4.52 -26.38 -18.76
N MET A 106 4.57 -25.08 -19.08
CA MET A 106 3.44 -24.32 -19.61
C MET A 106 3.38 -24.53 -21.13
N ASP A 107 2.32 -25.15 -21.59
CA ASP A 107 1.87 -25.07 -22.99
C ASP A 107 1.02 -23.79 -23.14
N ALA A 108 1.32 -23.06 -24.21
CA ALA A 108 0.59 -21.86 -24.59
C ALA A 108 -0.73 -22.23 -25.25
N GLU A 109 -1.86 -21.90 -24.66
CA GLU A 109 -3.15 -21.83 -25.34
C GLU A 109 -3.81 -20.46 -25.12
N GLU A 110 -4.24 -19.89 -26.24
CA GLU A 110 -5.06 -18.69 -26.32
C GLU A 110 -6.35 -18.86 -25.51
N THR A 111 -6.60 -17.99 -24.54
CA THR A 111 -7.84 -18.04 -23.79
C THR A 111 -8.68 -16.80 -24.01
N THR A 112 -9.83 -17.06 -24.59
CA THR A 112 -11.05 -16.24 -24.55
C THR A 112 -11.35 -15.72 -23.14
N ILE A 113 -11.68 -14.43 -23.07
CA ILE A 113 -12.04 -13.70 -21.87
C ILE A 113 -13.35 -14.26 -21.30
N THR A 114 -13.26 -15.06 -20.24
CA THR A 114 -14.39 -15.39 -19.37
C THR A 114 -14.14 -14.73 -18.01
N ASP A 115 -15.06 -13.87 -17.58
CA ASP A 115 -15.12 -13.25 -16.27
C ASP A 115 -15.27 -14.30 -15.16
N THR A 116 -14.15 -14.82 -14.66
CA THR A 116 -14.09 -15.45 -13.34
C THR A 116 -13.23 -14.59 -12.43
N PRO A 117 -13.63 -14.32 -11.17
CA PRO A 117 -12.84 -13.52 -10.26
C PRO A 117 -11.60 -14.33 -9.83
N THR A 118 -10.49 -14.16 -10.52
CA THR A 118 -9.18 -14.43 -9.96
C THR A 118 -9.00 -13.55 -8.73
N GLU A 119 -8.51 -14.11 -7.63
CA GLU A 119 -8.08 -13.35 -6.45
C GLU A 119 -7.00 -12.34 -6.88
N ASN A 120 -7.44 -11.17 -7.31
CA ASN A 120 -6.52 -10.08 -7.66
C ASN A 120 -5.94 -9.53 -6.36
N HIS A 121 -4.65 -9.78 -6.13
CA HIS A 121 -3.89 -9.11 -5.09
C HIS A 121 -4.06 -7.59 -5.21
N PRO A 122 -4.25 -6.85 -4.09
CA PRO A 122 -4.31 -5.39 -4.14
C PRO A 122 -3.04 -4.80 -4.77
N ILE A 123 -3.22 -3.77 -5.61
CA ILE A 123 -2.11 -3.09 -6.28
C ILE A 123 -1.52 -2.06 -5.33
N VAL A 124 -0.22 -2.17 -5.06
CA VAL A 124 0.59 -1.21 -4.29
C VAL A 124 1.54 -0.48 -5.24
N LEU A 125 1.41 0.84 -5.35
CA LEU A 125 2.37 1.67 -6.09
C LEU A 125 3.44 2.19 -5.12
N VAL A 126 4.70 1.86 -5.38
CA VAL A 126 5.87 2.32 -4.63
C VAL A 126 6.62 3.36 -5.46
N VAL A 127 6.75 4.58 -4.91
CA VAL A 127 7.43 5.70 -5.55
C VAL A 127 8.65 6.08 -4.70
N GLU A 128 9.84 5.77 -5.20
CA GLU A 128 11.10 5.93 -4.46
C GLU A 128 12.23 6.10 -5.47
N ASP A 129 13.06 7.13 -5.33
CA ASP A 129 14.16 7.38 -6.26
C ASP A 129 15.38 6.47 -6.01
N ASN A 130 15.59 6.09 -4.75
CA ASN A 130 16.64 5.14 -4.40
C ASN A 130 16.27 3.73 -4.84
N THR A 131 17.07 3.16 -5.73
CA THR A 131 16.85 1.83 -6.31
C THR A 131 16.87 0.71 -5.26
N ASP A 132 17.76 0.79 -4.28
CA ASP A 132 17.92 -0.26 -3.27
C ASP A 132 16.71 -0.29 -2.33
N ILE A 133 16.22 0.88 -1.90
CA ILE A 133 15.02 1.00 -1.06
C ILE A 133 13.79 0.55 -1.86
N ARG A 134 13.69 0.95 -3.12
CA ARG A 134 12.58 0.56 -4.00
C ARG A 134 12.49 -0.96 -4.20
N GLU A 135 13.63 -1.62 -4.47
CA GLU A 135 13.70 -3.08 -4.61
C GLU A 135 13.51 -3.79 -3.27
N TYR A 136 13.98 -3.24 -2.16
CA TYR A 136 13.71 -3.76 -0.82
C TYR A 136 12.21 -3.79 -0.52
N ILE A 137 11.48 -2.68 -0.78
CA ILE A 137 10.03 -2.64 -0.57
C ILE A 137 9.35 -3.62 -1.53
N ARG A 138 9.73 -3.61 -2.82
CA ARG A 138 9.15 -4.50 -3.83
C ARG A 138 9.28 -5.96 -3.44
N SER A 139 10.51 -6.42 -3.15
CA SER A 139 10.78 -7.83 -2.79
C SER A 139 10.05 -8.27 -1.51
N SER A 140 9.89 -7.35 -0.55
CA SER A 140 9.20 -7.64 0.71
C SER A 140 7.69 -7.83 0.56
N PHE A 141 7.09 -7.38 -0.54
CA PHE A 141 5.62 -7.34 -0.68
C PHE A 141 5.07 -8.11 -1.89
N THR A 142 5.91 -8.59 -2.81
CA THR A 142 5.47 -9.26 -4.05
C THR A 142 4.62 -10.52 -3.81
N GLU A 143 4.76 -11.19 -2.66
CA GLU A 143 3.94 -12.36 -2.32
C GLU A 143 2.51 -11.99 -1.89
N LEU A 144 2.29 -10.77 -1.39
CA LEU A 144 1.03 -10.33 -0.80
C LEU A 144 0.26 -9.36 -1.70
N TYR A 145 0.98 -8.61 -2.56
CA TYR A 145 0.45 -7.51 -3.36
C TYR A 145 1.01 -7.55 -4.78
N GLU A 146 0.23 -7.03 -5.74
CA GLU A 146 0.78 -6.64 -7.05
C GLU A 146 1.55 -5.32 -6.86
N VAL A 147 2.89 -5.38 -6.81
CA VAL A 147 3.73 -4.20 -6.58
C VAL A 147 4.17 -3.60 -7.91
N ILE A 148 3.77 -2.36 -8.17
CA ILE A 148 4.26 -1.53 -9.27
C ILE A 148 5.16 -0.43 -8.70
N THR A 149 6.20 -0.05 -9.44
CA THR A 149 7.22 0.89 -8.94
C THR A 149 7.40 2.08 -9.87
N ALA A 150 7.75 3.23 -9.30
CA ALA A 150 8.14 4.45 -9.99
C ALA A 150 9.40 5.03 -9.34
N LYS A 151 10.24 5.70 -10.14
CA LYS A 151 11.51 6.27 -9.70
C LYS A 151 11.43 7.73 -9.26
N ASP A 152 10.33 8.41 -9.55
CA ASP A 152 10.08 9.80 -9.16
C ASP A 152 8.57 10.08 -9.08
N GLY A 153 8.21 11.23 -8.50
CA GLY A 153 6.81 11.59 -8.32
C GLY A 153 6.05 11.84 -9.62
N LYS A 154 6.71 12.17 -10.73
CA LYS A 154 6.05 12.35 -12.03
C LYS A 154 5.62 11.02 -12.60
N GLU A 155 6.53 10.06 -12.67
CA GLU A 155 6.23 8.69 -13.10
C GLU A 155 5.17 8.06 -12.17
N GLY A 156 5.29 8.28 -10.84
CA GLY A 156 4.32 7.84 -9.86
C GLY A 156 2.92 8.40 -10.09
N TRP A 157 2.81 9.69 -10.41
CA TRP A 157 1.54 10.34 -10.75
C TRP A 157 0.92 9.78 -12.03
N GLU A 158 1.72 9.59 -13.10
CA GLU A 158 1.26 9.02 -14.37
C GLU A 158 0.78 7.56 -14.19
N LEU A 159 1.55 6.73 -13.47
CA LEU A 159 1.16 5.35 -13.16
C LEU A 159 -0.09 5.28 -12.27
N ALA A 160 -0.23 6.15 -11.28
CA ALA A 160 -1.41 6.20 -10.43
C ALA A 160 -2.68 6.49 -11.25
N GLN A 161 -2.62 7.39 -12.23
CA GLN A 161 -3.75 7.69 -13.12
C GLN A 161 -4.07 6.53 -14.09
N ALA A 162 -3.04 5.84 -14.59
CA ALA A 162 -3.22 4.74 -15.55
C ALA A 162 -3.69 3.45 -14.87
N ARG A 163 -3.17 3.13 -13.69
CA ARG A 163 -3.37 1.83 -13.03
C ARG A 163 -4.37 1.89 -11.87
N ILE A 164 -4.69 3.08 -11.35
CA ILE A 164 -5.57 3.29 -10.16
C ILE A 164 -5.22 2.27 -9.05
N PRO A 165 -4.06 2.36 -8.39
CA PRO A 165 -3.64 1.43 -7.35
C PRO A 165 -4.56 1.51 -6.12
N ASN A 166 -4.56 0.44 -5.32
CA ASN A 166 -5.33 0.40 -4.07
C ASN A 166 -4.69 1.26 -2.96
N ILE A 167 -3.36 1.45 -3.03
CA ILE A 167 -2.59 2.28 -2.10
C ILE A 167 -1.28 2.74 -2.76
N ILE A 168 -0.79 3.90 -2.33
CA ILE A 168 0.49 4.45 -2.77
C ILE A 168 1.42 4.61 -1.56
N VAL A 169 2.67 4.18 -1.70
CA VAL A 169 3.77 4.43 -0.77
C VAL A 169 4.78 5.29 -1.50
N SER A 170 5.05 6.50 -1.02
CA SER A 170 5.92 7.45 -1.71
C SER A 170 6.94 8.06 -0.78
N ASP A 171 8.20 8.15 -1.23
CA ASP A 171 9.15 9.08 -0.61
C ASP A 171 8.70 10.52 -0.82
N ILE A 172 9.04 11.38 0.13
CA ILE A 172 8.84 12.84 0.04
C ILE A 172 9.92 13.47 -0.84
N MET A 173 11.18 13.12 -0.61
CA MET A 173 12.32 13.79 -1.22
C MET A 173 12.77 13.06 -2.48
N MET A 174 12.21 13.44 -3.63
CA MET A 174 12.54 12.85 -4.93
C MET A 174 12.82 13.93 -5.97
N PRO A 175 13.68 13.63 -6.99
CA PRO A 175 13.91 14.53 -8.12
C PRO A 175 12.65 14.67 -8.99
N VAL A 176 12.64 15.66 -9.87
CA VAL A 176 11.59 15.95 -10.85
C VAL A 176 10.27 16.41 -10.21
N MET A 177 9.66 15.58 -9.36
CA MET A 177 8.46 15.89 -8.59
C MET A 177 8.56 15.22 -7.22
N ASN A 178 8.47 15.99 -6.14
CA ASN A 178 8.48 15.46 -4.79
C ASN A 178 7.15 14.78 -4.43
N GLY A 179 7.18 13.93 -3.39
CA GLY A 179 6.01 13.15 -2.97
C GLY A 179 4.84 14.00 -2.47
N ILE A 180 5.09 15.18 -1.87
CA ILE A 180 4.05 16.11 -1.39
C ILE A 180 3.28 16.71 -2.58
N VAL A 181 4.00 17.17 -3.63
CA VAL A 181 3.38 17.70 -4.84
C VAL A 181 2.59 16.61 -5.57
N MET A 182 3.13 15.41 -5.66
CA MET A 182 2.43 14.25 -6.23
C MET A 182 1.15 13.94 -5.42
N CYS A 183 1.24 13.87 -4.10
CA CYS A 183 0.10 13.62 -3.22
C CYS A 183 -1.01 14.66 -3.44
N ARG A 184 -0.69 15.95 -3.45
CA ARG A 184 -1.65 17.03 -3.72
C ARG A 184 -2.36 16.82 -5.05
N LYS A 185 -1.63 16.61 -6.15
CA LYS A 185 -2.20 16.37 -7.48
C LYS A 185 -3.15 15.17 -7.50
N LEU A 186 -2.79 14.07 -6.81
CA LEU A 186 -3.62 12.87 -6.73
C LEU A 186 -4.89 13.09 -5.90
N LYS A 187 -4.79 13.85 -4.80
CA LYS A 187 -5.93 14.16 -3.93
C LYS A 187 -6.88 15.20 -4.53
N GLU A 188 -6.41 16.04 -5.44
CA GLU A 188 -7.21 17.02 -6.19
C GLU A 188 -7.84 16.47 -7.48
N ASP A 189 -7.41 15.29 -7.96
CA ASP A 189 -7.99 14.65 -9.15
C ASP A 189 -9.14 13.71 -8.78
N LEU A 190 -10.31 13.95 -9.37
CA LEU A 190 -11.52 13.15 -9.14
C LEU A 190 -11.32 11.65 -9.38
N ARG A 191 -10.35 11.24 -10.22
CA ARG A 191 -10.07 9.84 -10.53
C ARG A 191 -9.30 9.12 -9.43
N THR A 192 -8.44 9.85 -8.70
CA THR A 192 -7.44 9.29 -7.78
C THR A 192 -7.59 9.75 -6.33
N SER A 193 -8.50 10.71 -6.04
CA SER A 193 -8.73 11.29 -4.70
C SER A 193 -8.96 10.24 -3.60
N HIS A 194 -9.58 9.12 -3.93
CA HIS A 194 -9.89 8.03 -3.00
C HIS A 194 -8.70 7.16 -2.61
N ILE A 195 -7.59 7.21 -3.37
CA ILE A 195 -6.45 6.33 -3.14
C ILE A 195 -5.71 6.77 -1.87
N PRO A 196 -5.54 5.88 -0.87
CA PRO A 196 -4.75 6.19 0.31
C PRO A 196 -3.27 6.31 -0.03
N ILE A 197 -2.59 7.28 0.61
CA ILE A 197 -1.18 7.60 0.37
C ILE A 197 -0.42 7.58 1.69
N ILE A 198 0.65 6.76 1.75
CA ILE A 198 1.64 6.75 2.82
C ILE A 198 2.86 7.53 2.34
N LEU A 199 3.26 8.58 3.06
CA LEU A 199 4.49 9.32 2.79
C LEU A 199 5.62 8.82 3.68
N LEU A 200 6.75 8.49 3.04
CA LEU A 200 8.00 8.14 3.73
C LEU A 200 8.80 9.42 3.97
N THR A 201 9.22 9.67 5.21
CA THR A 201 9.88 10.93 5.59
C THR A 201 11.17 10.68 6.37
N ALA A 202 12.15 11.58 6.25
CA ALA A 202 13.31 11.59 7.14
C ALA A 202 12.90 12.05 8.55
N LYS A 203 13.65 11.63 9.57
CA LYS A 203 13.31 11.78 11.00
C LYS A 203 13.13 13.24 11.48
N ASP A 204 13.73 14.21 10.81
CA ASP A 204 13.89 15.58 11.34
C ASP A 204 12.95 16.63 10.72
N SER A 205 12.02 16.22 9.84
CA SER A 205 11.14 17.16 9.14
C SER A 205 9.74 17.24 9.76
N LEU A 206 9.60 17.95 10.89
CA LEU A 206 8.30 18.33 11.44
C LEU A 206 7.50 19.17 10.42
N GLN A 207 8.19 20.02 9.64
CA GLN A 207 7.58 20.85 8.60
C GLN A 207 7.00 20.00 7.45
N ASP A 208 7.71 18.96 6.98
CA ASP A 208 7.21 18.06 5.93
C ASP A 208 5.97 17.28 6.38
N LYS A 209 5.87 16.96 7.69
CA LYS A 209 4.68 16.31 8.24
C LYS A 209 3.48 17.26 8.28
N GLU A 210 3.67 18.51 8.68
CA GLU A 210 2.59 19.50 8.72
C GLU A 210 2.09 19.84 7.31
N GLU A 211 2.99 20.07 6.34
CA GLU A 211 2.61 20.27 4.94
C GLU A 211 1.89 19.05 4.37
N GLY A 212 2.40 17.87 4.64
CA GLY A 212 1.81 16.65 4.11
C GLY A 212 0.43 16.34 4.69
N TYR A 213 0.14 16.62 5.99
CA TYR A 213 -1.22 16.52 6.52
C TYR A 213 -2.16 17.51 5.84
N GLN A 214 -1.70 18.72 5.52
CA GLN A 214 -2.48 19.73 4.80
C GLN A 214 -2.82 19.30 3.37
N VAL A 215 -1.98 18.50 2.71
CA VAL A 215 -2.24 17.98 1.35
C VAL A 215 -3.07 16.69 1.32
N GLY A 216 -3.45 16.15 2.49
CA GLY A 216 -4.36 15.01 2.60
C GLY A 216 -3.69 13.64 2.52
N ALA A 217 -2.42 13.49 2.88
CA ALA A 217 -1.81 12.17 3.04
C ALA A 217 -2.50 11.39 4.18
N ASP A 218 -2.74 10.10 3.97
CA ASP A 218 -3.48 9.25 4.91
C ASP A 218 -2.58 8.72 6.04
N SER A 219 -1.26 8.63 5.82
CA SER A 219 -0.29 8.19 6.83
C SER A 219 1.12 8.67 6.53
N TYR A 220 1.96 8.67 7.58
CA TYR A 220 3.40 8.97 7.51
C TYR A 220 4.19 7.84 8.14
N LEU A 221 5.36 7.55 7.56
CA LEU A 221 6.31 6.60 8.11
C LEU A 221 7.72 7.19 8.04
N THR A 222 8.40 7.25 9.19
CA THR A 222 9.77 7.79 9.26
C THR A 222 10.81 6.76 8.83
N LYS A 223 11.75 7.17 7.98
CA LYS A 223 12.95 6.38 7.64
C LYS A 223 13.98 6.48 8.79
N PRO A 224 14.64 5.37 9.17
CA PRO A 224 14.50 4.01 8.64
C PRO A 224 13.28 3.28 9.20
N PHE A 225 12.65 2.44 8.39
CA PHE A 225 11.48 1.64 8.77
C PHE A 225 11.73 0.14 8.50
N SER A 226 10.99 -0.71 9.20
CA SER A 226 10.95 -2.15 8.90
C SER A 226 9.83 -2.47 7.91
N ALA A 227 10.05 -3.51 7.08
CA ALA A 227 9.02 -4.03 6.19
C ALA A 227 7.73 -4.40 6.94
N THR A 228 7.84 -4.99 8.12
CA THR A 228 6.70 -5.33 8.98
C THR A 228 5.87 -4.12 9.38
N LEU A 229 6.51 -3.00 9.74
CA LEU A 229 5.79 -1.77 10.11
C LEU A 229 5.09 -1.15 8.91
N LEU A 230 5.75 -1.12 7.74
CA LEU A 230 5.15 -0.64 6.50
C LEU A 230 3.98 -1.54 6.08
N HIS A 231 4.13 -2.86 6.16
CA HIS A 231 3.05 -3.82 5.89
C HIS A 231 1.83 -3.57 6.79
N SER A 232 2.04 -3.42 8.10
CA SER A 232 0.95 -3.13 9.05
C SER A 232 0.21 -1.83 8.69
N ARG A 233 0.92 -0.79 8.23
CA ARG A 233 0.31 0.47 7.78
C ARG A 233 -0.52 0.29 6.52
N ILE A 234 0.03 -0.41 5.51
CA ILE A 234 -0.68 -0.74 4.26
C ILE A 234 -1.95 -1.53 4.58
N HIS A 235 -1.83 -2.61 5.34
CA HIS A 235 -2.95 -3.47 5.72
C HIS A 235 -4.06 -2.69 6.43
N ASN A 236 -3.70 -1.90 7.45
CA ASN A 236 -4.68 -1.12 8.22
C ASN A 236 -5.43 -0.10 7.35
N LEU A 237 -4.76 0.56 6.40
CA LEU A 237 -5.43 1.51 5.51
C LEU A 237 -6.36 0.80 4.53
N LEU A 238 -5.94 -0.34 3.96
CA LEU A 238 -6.77 -1.13 3.07
C LEU A 238 -8.01 -1.70 3.79
N GLU A 239 -7.84 -2.26 5.00
CA GLU A 239 -8.95 -2.77 5.80
C GLU A 239 -9.91 -1.64 6.23
N SER A 240 -9.39 -0.47 6.63
CA SER A 240 -10.24 0.67 6.96
C SER A 240 -11.10 1.11 5.76
N ARG A 241 -10.54 1.12 4.55
CA ARG A 241 -11.29 1.43 3.32
C ARG A 241 -12.35 0.37 3.02
N LYS A 242 -12.02 -0.90 3.20
CA LYS A 242 -12.96 -2.01 3.03
C LYS A 242 -14.14 -1.91 4.01
N LEU A 243 -13.87 -1.65 5.28
CA LEU A 243 -14.92 -1.45 6.29
C LEU A 243 -15.83 -0.26 5.99
N LEU A 244 -15.29 0.85 5.48
CA LEU A 244 -16.08 1.99 5.03
C LEU A 244 -16.99 1.62 3.86
N ALA A 245 -16.48 0.89 2.87
CA ALA A 245 -17.26 0.41 1.73
C ALA A 245 -18.36 -0.59 2.17
N GLU A 246 -18.09 -1.46 3.11
CA GLU A 246 -19.09 -2.39 3.69
C GLU A 246 -20.19 -1.62 4.44
N ARG A 247 -19.84 -0.62 5.24
CA ARG A 247 -20.81 0.26 5.91
C ARG A 247 -21.68 1.03 4.93
N PHE A 248 -21.11 1.46 3.81
CA PHE A 248 -21.87 2.09 2.72
C PHE A 248 -22.91 1.13 2.13
N ASN A 249 -22.61 -0.18 2.10
CA ASN A 249 -23.52 -1.20 1.61
C ASN A 249 -24.67 -1.52 2.59
N THR A 250 -24.39 -1.62 3.88
CA THR A 250 -25.35 -2.04 4.91
C THR A 250 -26.33 -0.93 5.31
N ASN A 251 -25.97 0.34 5.16
CA ASN A 251 -26.78 1.48 5.61
C ASN A 251 -27.84 1.95 4.57
N SER A 252 -28.38 1.04 3.78
CA SER A 252 -29.29 1.39 2.66
C SER A 252 -30.75 1.68 3.05
N ILE A 253 -31.16 1.63 4.29
CA ILE A 253 -32.58 1.68 4.69
C ILE A 253 -33.03 3.02 5.30
N LEU A 254 -32.13 3.91 5.74
CA LEU A 254 -32.51 5.19 6.34
C LEU A 254 -31.65 6.35 5.81
N ILE A 255 -32.29 7.33 5.21
CA ILE A 255 -31.71 8.56 4.63
C ILE A 255 -30.87 9.34 5.65
N ASP A 256 -31.22 9.29 6.95
CA ASP A 256 -30.50 9.98 8.03
C ASP A 256 -29.11 9.41 8.37
N LYS A 257 -28.80 8.16 7.97
CA LYS A 257 -27.49 7.55 8.22
C LYS A 257 -26.46 7.73 7.08
N ARG A 258 -26.89 8.23 5.93
CA ARG A 258 -25.97 8.63 4.84
C ARG A 258 -25.03 9.75 5.32
N ALA A 259 -25.51 10.69 6.10
CA ALA A 259 -24.72 11.81 6.61
C ALA A 259 -23.46 11.34 7.39
N ALA A 260 -23.57 10.33 8.23
CA ALA A 260 -22.45 9.85 9.05
C ALA A 260 -21.33 9.13 8.25
N VAL A 261 -21.67 8.51 7.11
CA VAL A 261 -20.67 7.87 6.22
C VAL A 261 -20.04 8.91 5.29
N THR A 262 -20.82 9.90 4.87
CA THR A 262 -20.36 11.00 4.03
C THR A 262 -19.37 11.92 4.75
N GLU A 263 -19.51 12.09 6.08
CA GLU A 263 -18.55 12.85 6.90
C GLU A 263 -17.15 12.21 6.96
N SER A 264 -17.04 10.91 6.73
CA SER A 264 -15.75 10.20 6.74
C SER A 264 -15.06 10.12 5.37
N MET A 265 -15.73 10.54 4.30
CA MET A 265 -15.20 10.58 2.93
C MET A 265 -14.70 11.98 2.59
N ASN A 266 -13.70 12.08 1.70
CA ASN A 266 -13.27 13.39 1.24
C ASN A 266 -14.36 14.05 0.35
N LYS A 267 -14.28 15.38 0.23
CA LYS A 267 -15.26 16.18 -0.52
C LYS A 267 -15.43 15.72 -1.98
N LEU A 268 -14.31 15.44 -2.68
CA LEU A 268 -14.34 15.01 -4.08
C LEU A 268 -14.99 13.62 -4.27
N ASP A 269 -14.82 12.72 -3.32
CA ASP A 269 -15.45 11.40 -3.40
C ASP A 269 -16.95 11.48 -3.15
N ASN A 270 -17.39 12.39 -2.27
CA ASN A 270 -18.82 12.69 -2.10
C ASN A 270 -19.42 13.31 -3.35
N GLU A 271 -18.78 14.32 -3.93
CA GLU A 271 -19.21 14.95 -5.18
C GLU A 271 -19.27 13.94 -6.33
N PHE A 272 -18.31 13.00 -6.38
CA PHE A 272 -18.33 11.91 -7.35
C PHE A 272 -19.57 11.02 -7.21
N LEU A 273 -19.88 10.56 -5.99
CA LEU A 273 -21.03 9.70 -5.75
C LEU A 273 -22.36 10.44 -5.98
N GLU A 274 -22.47 11.71 -5.59
CA GLU A 274 -23.65 12.54 -5.86
C GLU A 274 -23.89 12.69 -7.36
N LYS A 275 -22.84 12.95 -8.13
CA LYS A 275 -22.93 13.08 -9.59
C LYS A 275 -23.35 11.75 -10.24
N ILE A 276 -22.78 10.62 -9.82
CA ILE A 276 -23.19 9.28 -10.29
C ILE A 276 -24.65 9.02 -9.95
N ASN A 277 -25.10 9.31 -8.73
CA ASN A 277 -26.49 9.13 -8.31
C ASN A 277 -27.44 9.93 -9.20
N LYS A 278 -27.13 11.20 -9.42
CA LYS A 278 -27.93 12.09 -10.29
C LYS A 278 -28.01 11.56 -11.72
N LEU A 279 -26.89 11.12 -12.30
CA LEU A 279 -26.87 10.53 -13.64
C LEU A 279 -27.72 9.27 -13.76
N ILE A 280 -27.76 8.44 -12.70
CA ILE A 280 -28.62 7.26 -12.65
C ILE A 280 -30.10 7.68 -12.49
N GLU A 281 -30.39 8.61 -11.58
CA GLU A 281 -31.75 9.09 -11.30
C GLU A 281 -32.39 9.76 -12.53
N ASP A 282 -31.66 10.57 -13.27
CA ASP A 282 -32.10 11.25 -14.49
C ASP A 282 -32.53 10.29 -15.62
N ARG A 283 -32.05 9.04 -15.56
CA ARG A 283 -32.34 8.00 -16.57
C ARG A 283 -32.96 6.72 -16.01
N LEU A 284 -33.57 6.77 -14.83
CA LEU A 284 -34.16 5.59 -14.19
C LEU A 284 -35.13 4.81 -15.06
N SER A 285 -35.98 5.52 -15.83
CA SER A 285 -36.97 4.92 -16.74
C SER A 285 -36.39 4.44 -18.07
N SER A 286 -35.11 4.71 -18.36
CA SER A 286 -34.46 4.27 -19.59
C SER A 286 -33.92 2.86 -19.42
N GLU A 287 -34.20 1.97 -20.41
CA GLU A 287 -33.74 0.58 -20.37
C GLU A 287 -32.20 0.42 -20.32
N LYS A 288 -31.47 1.44 -20.75
CA LYS A 288 -30.02 1.38 -20.95
C LYS A 288 -29.26 2.44 -20.15
N ILE A 289 -29.17 2.26 -18.84
CA ILE A 289 -28.05 2.83 -18.10
C ILE A 289 -26.94 1.79 -18.12
N ASP A 290 -25.94 2.00 -18.95
CA ASP A 290 -24.76 1.15 -19.01
C ASP A 290 -23.51 1.87 -18.44
N ILE A 291 -22.46 1.09 -18.28
CA ILE A 291 -21.17 1.60 -17.75
C ILE A 291 -20.60 2.65 -18.72
N GLY A 292 -20.78 2.47 -20.03
CA GLY A 292 -20.28 3.39 -21.05
C GLY A 292 -20.84 4.80 -20.86
N TYR A 293 -22.16 4.92 -20.70
CA TYR A 293 -22.80 6.21 -20.44
C TYR A 293 -22.25 6.91 -19.18
N LEU A 294 -22.07 6.17 -18.07
CA LEU A 294 -21.56 6.76 -16.84
C LEU A 294 -20.08 7.16 -16.99
N SER A 295 -19.27 6.34 -17.65
CA SER A 295 -17.85 6.64 -17.85
C SER A 295 -17.65 7.86 -18.75
N ASP A 296 -18.43 8.00 -19.82
CA ASP A 296 -18.41 9.17 -20.72
C ASP A 296 -18.83 10.44 -19.97
N ALA A 297 -19.95 10.38 -19.21
CA ALA A 297 -20.44 11.51 -18.43
C ALA A 297 -19.49 11.95 -17.30
N MET A 298 -18.66 11.02 -16.79
CA MET A 298 -17.67 11.28 -15.79
C MET A 298 -16.27 11.58 -16.36
N CYS A 299 -16.10 11.52 -17.69
CA CYS A 299 -14.82 11.68 -18.39
C CYS A 299 -13.75 10.70 -17.86
N MET A 300 -14.14 9.43 -17.64
CA MET A 300 -13.28 8.37 -17.13
C MET A 300 -13.32 7.15 -18.05
N SER A 301 -12.27 6.32 -18.02
CA SER A 301 -12.34 4.99 -18.64
C SER A 301 -13.26 4.07 -17.84
N ASN A 302 -13.84 3.05 -18.48
CA ASN A 302 -14.67 2.03 -17.80
C ASN A 302 -13.93 1.39 -16.63
N SER A 303 -12.64 1.10 -16.81
CA SER A 303 -11.80 0.50 -15.76
C SER A 303 -11.55 1.44 -14.59
N THR A 304 -11.32 2.74 -14.85
CA THR A 304 -11.14 3.76 -13.81
C THR A 304 -12.43 3.93 -13.00
N LEU A 305 -13.57 4.04 -13.70
CA LEU A 305 -14.89 4.14 -13.06
C LEU A 305 -15.16 2.91 -12.19
N TYR A 306 -14.94 1.70 -12.72
CA TYR A 306 -15.13 0.45 -11.98
C TYR A 306 -14.27 0.40 -10.70
N ARG A 307 -12.96 0.69 -10.81
CA ARG A 307 -12.04 0.64 -9.66
C ARG A 307 -12.41 1.66 -8.59
N LYS A 308 -12.74 2.90 -8.99
CA LYS A 308 -13.18 3.92 -8.04
C LYS A 308 -14.50 3.56 -7.38
N MET A 309 -15.49 3.10 -8.13
CA MET A 309 -16.76 2.63 -7.57
C MET A 309 -16.57 1.49 -6.59
N LYS A 310 -15.75 0.49 -6.96
CA LYS A 310 -15.45 -0.66 -6.10
C LYS A 310 -14.74 -0.24 -4.82
N ALA A 311 -13.77 0.69 -4.90
CA ALA A 311 -13.03 1.22 -3.75
C ALA A 311 -13.93 2.01 -2.78
N LEU A 312 -14.86 2.83 -3.29
CA LEU A 312 -15.72 3.68 -2.46
C LEU A 312 -16.94 2.95 -1.89
N THR A 313 -17.51 2.03 -2.65
CA THR A 313 -18.82 1.42 -2.33
C THR A 313 -18.76 -0.10 -2.08
N GLY A 314 -17.65 -0.74 -2.40
CA GLY A 314 -17.52 -2.20 -2.40
C GLY A 314 -18.30 -2.90 -3.52
N LEU A 315 -19.06 -2.16 -4.35
CA LEU A 315 -19.89 -2.69 -5.41
C LEU A 315 -19.26 -2.45 -6.78
N SER A 316 -19.50 -3.35 -7.73
CA SER A 316 -19.29 -3.07 -9.14
C SER A 316 -20.25 -1.98 -9.61
N THR A 317 -19.92 -1.31 -10.72
CA THR A 317 -20.79 -0.25 -11.28
C THR A 317 -22.20 -0.75 -11.57
N ASN A 318 -22.34 -1.97 -12.12
CA ASN A 318 -23.66 -2.58 -12.39
C ASN A 318 -24.44 -2.91 -11.11
N GLU A 319 -23.79 -3.42 -10.09
CA GLU A 319 -24.41 -3.68 -8.78
C GLU A 319 -24.88 -2.37 -8.14
N TYR A 320 -24.07 -1.31 -8.27
CA TYR A 320 -24.43 0.01 -7.74
C TYR A 320 -25.65 0.60 -8.46
N ILE A 321 -25.69 0.57 -9.80
CA ILE A 321 -26.86 0.99 -10.59
C ILE A 321 -28.12 0.23 -10.14
N ARG A 322 -28.02 -1.08 -10.01
CA ARG A 322 -29.13 -1.93 -9.54
C ARG A 322 -29.57 -1.52 -8.13
N LYS A 323 -28.66 -1.28 -7.21
CA LYS A 323 -28.95 -0.82 -5.85
C LYS A 323 -29.75 0.49 -5.85
N ILE A 324 -29.32 1.50 -6.61
CA ILE A 324 -30.02 2.78 -6.72
C ILE A 324 -31.42 2.59 -7.32
N LYS A 325 -31.57 1.78 -8.37
CA LYS A 325 -32.87 1.43 -8.95
C LYS A 325 -33.81 0.79 -7.92
N MET A 326 -33.31 -0.12 -7.08
CA MET A 326 -34.12 -0.76 -6.03
C MET A 326 -34.51 0.22 -4.92
N GLN A 327 -33.63 1.11 -4.50
CA GLN A 327 -33.95 2.15 -3.53
C GLN A 327 -35.02 3.13 -4.03
N TYR A 328 -34.99 3.45 -5.33
CA TYR A 328 -36.03 4.26 -5.94
C TYR A 328 -37.36 3.51 -6.05
N ALA A 329 -37.33 2.22 -6.39
CA ALA A 329 -38.49 1.36 -6.41
C ALA A 329 -39.16 1.24 -5.02
N GLU A 330 -38.38 1.11 -3.96
CA GLU A 330 -38.86 1.10 -2.58
C GLU A 330 -39.65 2.39 -2.25
N ARG A 331 -39.08 3.55 -2.59
CA ARG A 331 -39.78 4.84 -2.40
C ARG A 331 -41.14 4.89 -3.11
N LEU A 332 -41.18 4.44 -4.39
CA LEU A 332 -42.42 4.42 -5.17
C LEU A 332 -43.46 3.45 -4.58
N LEU A 333 -43.03 2.31 -4.04
CA LEU A 333 -43.92 1.36 -3.38
C LEU A 333 -44.49 1.91 -2.06
N LEU A 334 -43.66 2.60 -1.28
CA LEU A 334 -44.08 3.24 -0.02
C LEU A 334 -45.08 4.39 -0.27
N GLU A 335 -45.01 5.10 -1.41
CA GLU A 335 -46.02 6.08 -1.80
C GLU A 335 -47.41 5.47 -2.09
N GLY A 336 -47.50 4.18 -2.36
CA GLY A 336 -48.75 3.46 -2.57
C GLY A 336 -49.52 3.84 -3.83
N LYS A 337 -48.93 4.64 -4.73
CA LYS A 337 -49.61 5.17 -5.94
C LYS A 337 -49.50 4.23 -7.14
N TYR A 338 -48.57 3.31 -7.15
CA TYR A 338 -48.24 2.47 -8.30
C TYR A 338 -48.26 1.00 -7.94
N ASN A 339 -48.70 0.17 -8.87
CA ASN A 339 -48.62 -1.27 -8.73
C ASN A 339 -47.19 -1.77 -9.02
N ILE A 340 -46.87 -3.03 -8.63
CA ILE A 340 -45.54 -3.65 -8.75
C ILE A 340 -45.02 -3.59 -10.21
N SER A 341 -45.89 -3.80 -11.19
CA SER A 341 -45.49 -3.79 -12.63
C SER A 341 -45.16 -2.38 -13.09
N GLU A 342 -45.92 -1.38 -12.65
CA GLU A 342 -45.68 0.04 -12.94
C GLU A 342 -44.38 0.52 -12.29
N VAL A 343 -44.10 0.09 -11.05
CA VAL A 343 -42.83 0.40 -10.36
C VAL A 343 -41.65 -0.21 -11.10
N ALA A 344 -41.76 -1.50 -11.47
CA ALA A 344 -40.71 -2.17 -12.25
C ALA A 344 -40.36 -1.42 -13.54
N PHE A 345 -41.42 -1.01 -14.28
CA PHE A 345 -41.25 -0.24 -15.51
C PHE A 345 -40.61 1.15 -15.26
N LYS A 346 -41.05 1.87 -14.19
CA LYS A 346 -40.51 3.19 -13.83
C LYS A 346 -39.01 3.15 -13.45
N VAL A 347 -38.54 2.04 -12.97
CA VAL A 347 -37.09 1.86 -12.67
C VAL A 347 -36.32 1.18 -13.82
N GLY A 348 -36.97 1.07 -15.01
CA GLY A 348 -36.34 0.53 -16.21
C GLY A 348 -36.06 -0.96 -16.11
N ILE A 349 -36.96 -1.75 -15.52
CA ILE A 349 -36.91 -3.20 -15.46
C ILE A 349 -38.17 -3.78 -16.12
N ASN A 350 -38.00 -4.36 -17.31
CA ASN A 350 -39.13 -4.85 -18.09
C ASN A 350 -39.69 -6.19 -17.61
N SER A 351 -38.90 -6.96 -16.87
CA SER A 351 -39.32 -8.26 -16.31
C SER A 351 -39.71 -8.12 -14.85
N THR A 352 -40.98 -8.27 -14.54
CA THR A 352 -41.51 -8.27 -13.16
C THR A 352 -41.00 -9.46 -12.35
N VAL A 353 -40.63 -10.58 -13.01
CA VAL A 353 -40.00 -11.74 -12.37
C VAL A 353 -38.59 -11.38 -11.90
N TYR A 354 -37.80 -10.78 -12.77
CA TYR A 354 -36.46 -10.30 -12.44
C TYR A 354 -36.48 -9.19 -11.37
N PHE A 355 -37.45 -8.27 -11.49
CA PHE A 355 -37.66 -7.24 -10.46
C PHE A 355 -37.88 -7.84 -9.07
N ARG A 356 -38.77 -8.84 -8.95
CA ARG A 356 -39.04 -9.53 -7.68
C ARG A 356 -37.81 -10.27 -7.15
N GLN A 357 -36.95 -10.82 -8.02
CA GLN A 357 -35.69 -11.45 -7.59
C GLN A 357 -34.68 -10.43 -7.05
N CYS A 358 -34.62 -9.23 -7.64
CA CYS A 358 -33.74 -8.16 -7.20
C CYS A 358 -34.22 -7.46 -5.94
N PHE A 359 -35.53 -7.55 -5.60
CA PHE A 359 -36.16 -6.86 -4.46
C PHE A 359 -36.22 -7.73 -3.18
N LYS A 360 -35.85 -9.02 -3.26
CA LYS A 360 -35.65 -9.90 -2.09
C LYS A 360 -34.35 -9.58 -1.38
#